data_18729ca128880f93e79beafb00dfca88
#
_entry.id   18729ca128880f93e79beafb00dfca88
#
_cell.length_a   1.000
_cell.length_b   1.000
_cell.length_c   1.000
_cell.angle_alpha   90.00
_cell.angle_beta   90.00
_cell.angle_gamma   90.00
#
_symmetry.space_group_name_H-M   'P 1'
#
loop_
_entity.id
_entity.type
_entity.pdbx_description
1 polymer ?
#
loop_
_entity_poly.entity_id
_entity_poly.type
_entity_poly.pdbx_seq_one_letter_code
_entity_poly.pdbx_strand_id
1 'polypeptide(L)'
;MLRYSMPDTRLNEQLAYIIALVNKRLEDELEERLRPAGVPIEQLRILELLQNSDGRSMGDLAQRALIEQTTMTKIIDRMVSDGLVYRTPDPNDRRRVLIRLATGGKALFKRLDRITISQQDRLEKRIPPAKMEELRRLLTEIMDS
;
A
#
# COMPACT_ATOMS: atom_id res chain seq x y z
N MET A 1 -2.40 -22.21 -12.09
CA MET A 1 -3.29 -21.07 -11.72
C MET A 1 -4.21 -21.52 -10.61
N LEU A 2 -3.97 -21.05 -9.42
CA LEU A 2 -4.85 -21.30 -8.29
C LEU A 2 -6.17 -20.57 -8.56
N ARG A 3 -7.15 -21.31 -9.06
CA ARG A 3 -8.52 -20.87 -8.92
C ARG A 3 -8.81 -20.90 -7.43
N TYR A 4 -9.02 -19.76 -6.82
CA TYR A 4 -9.63 -19.72 -5.51
C TYR A 4 -11.04 -20.27 -5.65
N SER A 5 -11.13 -21.60 -5.59
CA SER A 5 -12.38 -22.29 -5.46
C SER A 5 -12.94 -21.91 -4.10
N MET A 6 -14.00 -21.15 -4.10
CA MET A 6 -14.66 -20.72 -2.88
C MET A 6 -15.22 -21.95 -2.15
N PRO A 7 -14.71 -22.32 -0.95
CA PRO A 7 -14.98 -23.63 -0.37
C PRO A 7 -16.33 -23.77 0.29
N ASP A 8 -17.05 -22.69 0.55
CA ASP A 8 -18.34 -22.70 1.24
C ASP A 8 -19.24 -21.58 0.73
N THR A 9 -20.44 -21.93 0.29
CA THR A 9 -21.41 -21.00 -0.27
C THR A 9 -21.76 -19.86 0.69
N ARG A 10 -21.91 -20.14 1.98
CA ARG A 10 -22.21 -19.11 2.98
C ARG A 10 -21.05 -18.12 3.14
N LEU A 11 -19.83 -18.61 3.17
CA LEU A 11 -18.64 -17.78 3.26
C LEU A 11 -18.47 -16.91 2.02
N ASN A 12 -18.78 -17.47 0.85
CA ASN A 12 -18.71 -16.79 -0.42
C ASN A 12 -19.67 -15.61 -0.55
N GLU A 13 -20.77 -15.65 0.19
CA GLU A 13 -21.75 -14.55 0.23
C GLU A 13 -21.32 -13.41 1.14
N GLN A 14 -20.32 -13.62 1.98
CA GLN A 14 -19.83 -12.56 2.88
C GLN A 14 -18.89 -11.62 2.15
N LEU A 15 -19.30 -10.35 2.07
CA LEU A 15 -18.54 -9.31 1.37
C LEU A 15 -17.12 -9.17 1.92
N ALA A 16 -16.96 -9.19 3.24
CA ALA A 16 -15.65 -9.08 3.86
C ALA A 16 -14.69 -10.19 3.40
N TYR A 17 -15.18 -11.41 3.25
CA TYR A 17 -14.37 -12.51 2.78
C TYR A 17 -13.99 -12.36 1.31
N ILE A 18 -14.93 -11.96 0.47
CA ILE A 18 -14.65 -11.68 -0.95
C ILE A 18 -13.58 -10.61 -1.08
N ILE A 19 -13.70 -9.52 -0.34
CA ILE A 19 -12.71 -8.43 -0.35
C ILE A 19 -11.34 -8.96 0.10
N ALA A 20 -11.31 -9.77 1.16
CA ALA A 20 -10.06 -10.34 1.67
C ALA A 20 -9.38 -11.26 0.63
N LEU A 21 -10.15 -12.09 -0.07
CA LEU A 21 -9.61 -12.95 -1.14
C LEU A 21 -9.05 -12.12 -2.30
N VAL A 22 -9.79 -11.13 -2.76
CA VAL A 22 -9.35 -10.25 -3.84
C VAL A 22 -8.09 -9.50 -3.43
N ASN A 23 -8.07 -8.94 -2.22
CA ASN A 23 -6.90 -8.23 -1.71
C ASN A 23 -5.67 -9.13 -1.66
N LYS A 24 -5.81 -10.34 -1.12
CA LYS A 24 -4.70 -11.29 -1.06
C LYS A 24 -4.14 -11.59 -2.45
N ARG A 25 -5.01 -11.83 -3.42
CA ARG A 25 -4.59 -12.11 -4.79
C ARG A 25 -3.84 -10.93 -5.40
N LEU A 26 -4.36 -9.71 -5.24
CA LEU A 26 -3.71 -8.51 -5.78
C LEU A 26 -2.36 -8.24 -5.09
N GLU A 27 -2.28 -8.46 -3.80
CA GLU A 27 -1.03 -8.32 -3.06
C GLU A 27 0.01 -9.36 -3.47
N ASP A 28 -0.40 -10.63 -3.64
CA ASP A 28 0.50 -11.69 -4.09
C ASP A 28 1.07 -11.37 -5.49
N GLU A 29 0.24 -10.89 -6.40
CA GLU A 29 0.67 -10.47 -7.74
C GLU A 29 1.67 -9.31 -7.68
N LEU A 30 1.44 -8.35 -6.79
CA LEU A 30 2.32 -7.19 -6.61
C LEU A 30 3.65 -7.59 -5.96
N GLU A 31 3.62 -8.42 -4.93
CA GLU A 31 4.82 -8.95 -4.27
C GLU A 31 5.73 -9.66 -5.24
N GLU A 32 5.16 -10.48 -6.12
CA GLU A 32 5.91 -11.21 -7.12
C GLU A 32 6.67 -10.28 -8.07
N ARG A 33 6.06 -9.14 -8.41
CA ARG A 33 6.68 -8.12 -9.27
C ARG A 33 7.72 -7.28 -8.54
N LEU A 34 7.54 -7.07 -7.24
CA LEU A 34 8.48 -6.33 -6.42
C LEU A 34 9.69 -7.16 -6.02
N ARG A 35 9.60 -8.48 -6.08
CA ARG A 35 10.67 -9.39 -5.66
C ARG A 35 12.02 -9.12 -6.32
N PRO A 36 12.11 -8.89 -7.65
CA PRO A 36 13.40 -8.58 -8.28
C PRO A 36 14.03 -7.28 -7.75
N ALA A 37 13.24 -6.33 -7.30
CA ALA A 37 13.72 -5.09 -6.69
C ALA A 37 14.06 -5.24 -5.21
N GLY A 38 13.68 -6.37 -4.59
CA GLY A 38 13.90 -6.62 -3.16
C GLY A 38 13.12 -5.71 -2.23
N VAL A 39 11.97 -5.20 -2.68
CA VAL A 39 11.16 -4.23 -1.93
C VAL A 39 9.88 -4.88 -1.46
N PRO A 40 9.64 -4.96 -0.13
CA PRO A 40 8.35 -5.40 0.40
C PRO A 40 7.22 -4.41 0.09
N ILE A 41 6.00 -4.91 -0.01
CA ILE A 41 4.80 -4.09 -0.26
C ILE A 41 4.67 -2.94 0.74
N GLU A 42 4.96 -3.21 2.01
CA GLU A 42 4.85 -2.21 3.07
C GLU A 42 5.75 -1.01 2.80
N GLN A 43 6.97 -1.24 2.31
CA GLN A 43 7.87 -0.15 1.94
C GLN A 43 7.35 0.63 0.74
N LEU A 44 6.81 -0.04 -0.26
CA LEU A 44 6.18 0.62 -1.41
C LEU A 44 5.05 1.54 -0.96
N ARG A 45 4.17 1.07 -0.09
CA ARG A 45 3.06 1.87 0.44
C ARG A 45 3.53 3.11 1.18
N ILE A 46 4.57 2.98 1.98
CA ILE A 46 5.17 4.10 2.69
C ILE A 46 5.75 5.13 1.71
N LEU A 47 6.47 4.66 0.70
CA LEU A 47 7.02 5.53 -0.34
C LEU A 47 5.91 6.27 -1.09
N GLU A 48 4.83 5.60 -1.45
CA GLU A 48 3.67 6.21 -2.11
C GLU A 48 3.03 7.28 -1.25
N LEU A 49 2.82 6.99 0.04
CA LEU A 49 2.23 7.94 0.98
C LEU A 49 3.10 9.19 1.12
N LEU A 50 4.41 9.02 1.26
CA LEU A 50 5.34 10.13 1.39
C LEU A 50 5.51 10.91 0.09
N GLN A 51 5.41 10.25 -1.05
CA GLN A 51 5.43 10.90 -2.36
C GLN A 51 4.19 11.78 -2.54
N ASN A 52 3.04 11.32 -2.06
CA ASN A 52 1.79 12.06 -2.12
C ASN A 52 1.79 13.28 -1.18
N SER A 53 2.30 13.10 0.03
CA SER A 53 2.43 14.18 1.03
C SER A 53 3.62 13.88 1.93
N ASP A 54 4.73 14.55 1.68
CA ASP A 54 5.96 14.37 2.45
C ASP A 54 5.83 14.92 3.86
N GLY A 55 6.55 14.34 4.79
CA GLY A 55 6.49 14.76 6.19
C GLY A 55 5.25 14.25 6.91
N ARG A 56 5.18 12.94 7.14
CA ARG A 56 4.08 12.29 7.88
C ARG A 56 4.56 11.74 9.20
N SER A 57 3.70 11.78 10.21
CA SER A 57 3.98 11.15 11.49
C SER A 57 3.95 9.62 11.38
N MET A 58 4.59 8.94 12.34
CA MET A 58 4.58 7.50 12.43
C MET A 58 3.15 6.95 12.52
N GLY A 59 2.30 7.58 13.33
CA GLY A 59 0.90 7.17 13.48
C GLY A 59 0.09 7.34 12.21
N ASP A 60 0.29 8.44 11.47
CA ASP A 60 -0.37 8.65 10.19
C ASP A 60 0.03 7.59 9.16
N LEU A 61 1.33 7.29 9.06
CA LEU A 61 1.81 6.24 8.17
C LEU A 61 1.25 4.87 8.52
N ALA A 62 1.24 4.52 9.80
CA ALA A 62 0.71 3.23 10.25
C ALA A 62 -0.77 3.07 9.91
N GLN A 63 -1.56 4.10 10.16
CA GLN A 63 -2.99 4.09 9.88
C GLN A 63 -3.28 3.98 8.38
N ARG A 64 -2.62 4.79 7.57
CA ARG A 64 -2.87 4.81 6.12
C ARG A 64 -2.29 3.60 5.38
N ALA A 65 -1.17 3.09 5.83
CA ALA A 65 -0.56 1.88 5.26
C ALA A 65 -1.21 0.59 5.77
N LEU A 66 -2.13 0.67 6.71
CA LEU A 66 -2.79 -0.48 7.35
C LEU A 66 -1.79 -1.41 8.03
N ILE A 67 -0.83 -0.83 8.74
CA ILE A 67 0.23 -1.54 9.45
C ILE A 67 0.17 -1.17 10.92
N GLU A 68 0.37 -2.14 11.80
CA GLU A 68 0.45 -1.87 13.23
C GLU A 68 1.65 -0.97 13.56
N GLN A 69 1.48 -0.09 14.55
CA GLN A 69 2.50 0.92 14.87
C GLN A 69 3.84 0.32 15.29
N THR A 70 3.84 -0.78 16.03
CA THR A 70 5.06 -1.48 16.42
C THR A 70 5.81 -2.03 15.20
N THR A 71 5.08 -2.61 14.26
CA THR A 71 5.64 -3.09 12.99
C THR A 71 6.13 -1.92 12.13
N MET A 72 5.37 -0.83 12.09
CA MET A 72 5.74 0.38 11.35
C MET A 72 7.10 0.92 11.83
N THR A 73 7.33 0.97 13.14
CA THR A 73 8.59 1.43 13.70
C THR A 73 9.78 0.63 13.16
N LYS A 74 9.64 -0.69 13.11
CA LYS A 74 10.69 -1.57 12.58
C LYS A 74 10.94 -1.35 11.09
N ILE A 75 9.87 -1.17 10.32
CA ILE A 75 9.97 -0.91 8.88
C ILE A 75 10.66 0.42 8.63
N ILE A 76 10.27 1.48 9.35
CA ILE A 76 10.88 2.80 9.22
C ILE A 76 12.35 2.77 9.63
N ASP A 77 12.70 2.08 10.72
CA ASP A 77 14.11 1.91 11.13
C ASP A 77 14.94 1.30 10.00
N ARG A 78 14.42 0.28 9.35
CA ARG A 78 15.07 -0.35 8.20
C ARG A 78 15.20 0.61 7.03
N MET A 79 14.13 1.34 6.71
CA MET A 79 14.14 2.30 5.60
C MET A 79 15.10 3.47 5.86
N VAL A 80 15.25 3.91 7.11
CA VAL A 80 16.26 4.91 7.50
C VAL A 80 17.65 4.34 7.27
N SER A 81 17.91 3.11 7.74
CA SER A 81 19.18 2.43 7.56
C SER A 81 19.56 2.27 6.09
N ASP A 82 18.56 2.04 5.23
CA ASP A 82 18.76 1.88 3.79
C ASP A 82 18.81 3.21 3.01
N GLY A 83 18.72 4.35 3.72
CA GLY A 83 18.79 5.67 3.10
C GLY A 83 17.56 6.07 2.29
N LEU A 84 16.41 5.47 2.58
CA LEU A 84 15.16 5.72 1.84
C LEU A 84 14.33 6.82 2.45
N VAL A 85 14.36 6.96 3.77
CA VAL A 85 13.64 7.97 4.54
C VAL A 85 14.52 8.52 5.64
N TYR A 86 14.14 9.64 6.21
CA TYR A 86 14.81 10.21 7.37
C TYR A 86 13.80 10.84 8.32
N ARG A 87 14.20 10.98 9.58
CA ARG A 87 13.37 11.57 10.63
C ARG A 87 13.71 13.04 10.79
N THR A 88 12.67 13.88 10.94
CA THR A 88 12.82 15.30 11.29
C THR A 88 11.88 15.65 12.42
N PRO A 89 12.24 16.64 13.28
CA PRO A 89 11.27 17.18 14.23
C PRO A 89 10.11 17.84 13.49
N ASP A 90 8.90 17.75 14.07
CA ASP A 90 7.76 18.50 13.58
C ASP A 90 7.93 19.96 13.97
N PRO A 91 7.92 20.91 13.00
CA PRO A 91 8.05 22.33 13.32
C PRO A 91 6.91 22.88 14.17
N ASN A 92 5.74 22.21 14.19
CA ASN A 92 4.56 22.63 14.93
C ASN A 92 4.43 21.94 16.30
N ASP A 93 5.12 20.83 16.53
CA ASP A 93 5.10 20.08 17.79
C ASP A 93 6.42 19.36 17.98
N ARG A 94 7.27 19.88 18.88
CA ARG A 94 8.60 19.32 19.17
C ARG A 94 8.60 17.90 19.72
N ARG A 95 7.47 17.42 20.21
CA ARG A 95 7.31 16.03 20.70
C ARG A 95 7.11 15.05 19.56
N ARG A 96 6.84 15.55 18.37
CA ARG A 96 6.45 14.77 17.21
C ARG A 96 7.60 14.66 16.22
N VAL A 97 7.77 13.48 15.68
CA VAL A 97 8.75 13.21 14.62
C VAL A 97 8.01 12.99 13.33
N LEU A 98 8.47 13.62 12.26
CA LEU A 98 7.97 13.40 10.92
C LEU A 98 8.93 12.55 10.13
N ILE A 99 8.38 11.70 9.27
CA ILE A 99 9.14 10.88 8.33
C ILE A 99 9.09 11.56 6.97
N ARG A 100 10.26 11.70 6.34
CA ARG A 100 10.42 12.35 5.05
C ARG A 100 11.17 11.46 4.07
N LEU A 101 10.88 11.63 2.79
CA LEU A 101 11.61 10.93 1.74
C LEU A 101 13.05 11.46 1.64
N ALA A 102 14.01 10.54 1.73
CA ALA A 102 15.39 10.81 1.36
C ALA A 102 15.55 10.73 -0.17
N THR A 103 16.67 11.19 -0.69
CA THR A 103 16.99 11.10 -2.12
C THR A 103 16.92 9.68 -2.64
N GLY A 104 17.41 8.71 -1.85
CA GLY A 104 17.33 7.29 -2.17
C GLY A 104 15.90 6.77 -2.27
N GLY A 105 15.00 7.26 -1.39
CA GLY A 105 13.59 6.92 -1.42
C GLY A 105 12.87 7.45 -2.65
N LYS A 106 13.16 8.69 -3.03
CA LYS A 106 12.61 9.28 -4.26
C LYS A 106 13.04 8.51 -5.50
N ALA A 107 14.31 8.14 -5.57
CA ALA A 107 14.85 7.36 -6.69
C ALA A 107 14.22 5.96 -6.76
N LEU A 108 14.07 5.30 -5.62
CA LEU A 108 13.44 3.98 -5.55
C LEU A 108 11.98 4.05 -5.96
N PHE A 109 11.22 5.02 -5.45
CA PHE A 109 9.82 5.21 -5.82
C PHE A 109 9.67 5.35 -7.33
N LYS A 110 10.49 6.17 -7.96
CA LYS A 110 10.46 6.38 -9.40
C LYS A 110 10.67 5.09 -10.19
N ARG A 111 11.58 4.21 -9.72
CA ARG A 111 11.80 2.90 -10.36
C ARG A 111 10.61 1.95 -10.17
N LEU A 112 9.96 2.01 -9.00
CA LEU A 112 8.84 1.12 -8.68
C LEU A 112 7.51 1.57 -9.29
N ASP A 113 7.38 2.82 -9.67
CA ASP A 113 6.15 3.39 -10.21
C ASP A 113 5.66 2.64 -11.45
N ARG A 114 6.57 2.19 -12.30
CA ARG A 114 6.24 1.36 -13.47
C ARG A 114 5.56 0.06 -13.10
N ILE A 115 5.96 -0.56 -11.99
CA ILE A 115 5.38 -1.82 -11.50
C ILE A 115 3.94 -1.57 -11.05
N THR A 116 3.70 -0.51 -10.30
CA THR A 116 2.37 -0.14 -9.80
C THR A 116 1.42 0.19 -10.94
N ILE A 117 1.86 1.00 -11.89
CA ILE A 117 1.07 1.37 -13.08
C ILE A 117 0.73 0.13 -13.90
N SER A 118 1.71 -0.74 -14.14
CA SER A 118 1.51 -1.99 -14.89
C SER A 118 0.49 -2.92 -14.23
N GLN A 119 0.49 -3.01 -12.90
CA GLN A 119 -0.50 -3.81 -12.17
C GLN A 119 -1.89 -3.22 -12.32
N GLN A 120 -2.04 -1.92 -12.18
CA GLN A 120 -3.32 -1.23 -12.34
C GLN A 120 -3.86 -1.41 -13.76
N ASP A 121 -3.03 -1.26 -14.78
CA ASP A 121 -3.40 -1.45 -16.17
C ASP A 121 -3.90 -2.88 -16.44
N ARG A 122 -3.26 -3.89 -15.85
CA ARG A 122 -3.70 -5.28 -15.99
C ARG A 122 -5.05 -5.52 -15.32
N LEU A 123 -5.29 -4.91 -14.19
CA LEU A 123 -6.57 -5.00 -13.49
C LEU A 123 -7.69 -4.38 -14.33
N GLU A 124 -7.44 -3.21 -14.89
CA GLU A 124 -8.39 -2.48 -15.73
C GLU A 124 -8.72 -3.23 -17.03
N LYS A 125 -7.81 -4.05 -17.54
CA LYS A 125 -8.08 -4.92 -18.70
C LYS A 125 -9.01 -6.09 -18.38
N ARG A 126 -9.09 -6.52 -17.13
CA ARG A 126 -9.97 -7.61 -16.69
C ARG A 126 -11.41 -7.17 -16.52
N ILE A 127 -11.64 -5.89 -16.23
CA ILE A 127 -12.94 -5.32 -15.91
C ILE A 127 -13.11 -4.02 -16.72
N PRO A 128 -14.26 -3.84 -17.41
CA PRO A 128 -14.51 -2.60 -18.13
C PRO A 128 -14.37 -1.36 -17.26
N PRO A 129 -13.81 -0.25 -17.77
CA PRO A 129 -13.55 0.96 -16.97
C PRO A 129 -14.78 1.49 -16.23
N ALA A 130 -15.95 1.45 -16.83
CA ALA A 130 -17.18 1.89 -16.19
C ALA A 130 -17.55 1.04 -14.97
N LYS A 131 -17.35 -0.27 -15.06
CA LYS A 131 -17.61 -1.19 -13.94
C LYS A 131 -16.57 -1.03 -12.83
N MET A 132 -15.33 -0.76 -13.18
CA MET A 132 -14.27 -0.50 -12.20
C MET A 132 -14.58 0.77 -11.41
N GLU A 133 -15.03 1.83 -12.08
CA GLU A 133 -15.42 3.07 -11.41
C GLU A 133 -16.62 2.87 -10.49
N GLU A 134 -17.61 2.10 -10.92
CA GLU A 134 -18.75 1.74 -10.08
C GLU A 134 -18.31 0.95 -8.84
N LEU A 135 -17.40 -0.01 -9.01
CA LEU A 135 -16.85 -0.78 -7.89
C LEU A 135 -16.17 0.13 -6.86
N ARG A 136 -15.32 1.04 -7.32
CA ARG A 136 -14.65 2.01 -6.43
C ARG A 136 -15.67 2.85 -5.66
N ARG A 137 -16.69 3.34 -6.36
CA ARG A 137 -17.76 4.13 -5.76
C ARG A 137 -18.50 3.35 -4.67
N LEU A 138 -18.90 2.12 -4.96
CA LEU A 138 -19.61 1.26 -4.01
C LEU A 138 -18.77 0.94 -2.77
N LEU A 139 -17.49 0.63 -2.96
CA LEU A 139 -16.58 0.37 -1.84
C LEU A 139 -16.37 1.62 -0.98
N THR A 140 -16.26 2.79 -1.61
CA THR A 140 -16.14 4.06 -0.89
C THR A 140 -17.41 4.38 -0.08
N GLU A 141 -18.59 4.12 -0.65
CA GLU A 141 -19.85 4.28 0.08
C GLU A 141 -19.91 3.42 1.35
N ILE A 142 -19.41 2.20 1.29
CA ILE A 142 -19.34 1.30 2.46
C ILE A 142 -18.42 1.89 3.53
N MET A 143 -17.29 2.47 3.13
CA MET A 143 -16.36 3.08 4.07
C MET A 143 -16.92 4.33 4.74
N ASP A 144 -17.76 5.08 4.04
CA ASP A 144 -18.33 6.34 4.53
C ASP A 144 -19.65 6.14 5.30
N SER A 145 -20.14 4.92 5.36
CA SER A 145 -21.41 4.59 6.06
C SER A 145 -21.27 4.51 7.57
#